data_8d631035ef92d8423bfb5743f07a947c
#
_entry.id   8d631035ef92d8423bfb5743f07a947c
#
_cell.length_a   1.000
_cell.length_b   1.000
_cell.length_c   1.000
_cell.angle_alpha   90.00
_cell.angle_beta   90.00
_cell.angle_gamma   90.00
#
_symmetry.space_group_name_H-M   'P 1'
#
loop_
_entity.id
_entity.type
_entity.pdbx_description
1 polymer ?
#
loop_
_entity_poly.entity_id
_entity_poly.type
_entity_poly.pdbx_seq_one_letter_code
_entity_poly.pdbx_strand_id
1 'polypeptide(L)'
;MGMTMTQKILAKHAGLASVTAGQLVEGRLDLVLGNDITTPVAITEFDKAGLTQVFDRDKIAIVLDHYTPCKDIKAAQLCAQARSFAQRFGLSLIHI
;
A
#
# COMPACT_ATOMS: atom_id res chain seq x y z
N MET A 1 -1.26 -26.37 -19.86
CA MET A 1 -0.31 -26.50 -18.74
C MET A 1 -0.87 -25.82 -17.49
N GLY A 2 -0.65 -26.42 -16.35
CA GLY A 2 -1.16 -25.86 -15.10
C GLY A 2 -0.43 -24.58 -14.68
N MET A 3 -1.10 -23.73 -13.91
CA MET A 3 -0.51 -22.54 -13.31
C MET A 3 -0.37 -22.74 -11.81
N THR A 4 0.63 -22.08 -11.21
CA THR A 4 0.75 -21.97 -9.76
C THR A 4 -0.40 -21.13 -9.19
N MET A 5 -0.59 -21.19 -7.88
CA MET A 5 -1.58 -20.34 -7.18
C MET A 5 -1.33 -18.86 -7.46
N THR A 6 -0.07 -18.43 -7.38
CA THR A 6 0.33 -17.04 -7.68
C THR A 6 -0.02 -16.65 -9.12
N GLN A 7 0.30 -17.50 -10.08
CA GLN A 7 -0.04 -17.25 -11.49
C GLN A 7 -1.54 -17.12 -11.70
N LYS A 8 -2.35 -17.97 -11.06
CA LYS A 8 -3.81 -17.90 -11.14
C LYS A 8 -4.35 -16.58 -10.59
N ILE A 9 -3.85 -16.14 -9.45
CA ILE A 9 -4.27 -14.88 -8.82
C ILE A 9 -3.88 -13.69 -9.71
N LEU A 10 -2.64 -13.65 -10.17
CA LEU A 10 -2.16 -12.57 -11.04
C LEU A 10 -2.91 -12.52 -12.36
N ALA A 11 -3.16 -13.66 -12.99
CA ALA A 11 -3.92 -13.74 -14.23
C ALA A 11 -5.33 -13.18 -14.05
N LYS A 12 -6.01 -13.56 -12.97
CA LYS A 12 -7.36 -13.09 -12.65
C LYS A 12 -7.39 -11.58 -12.48
N HIS A 13 -6.43 -11.03 -11.73
CA HIS A 13 -6.38 -9.59 -11.47
C HIS A 13 -5.91 -8.77 -12.68
N ALA A 14 -5.19 -9.38 -13.60
CA ALA A 14 -4.75 -8.76 -14.84
C ALA A 14 -5.77 -8.91 -15.99
N GLY A 15 -6.85 -9.68 -15.79
CA GLY A 15 -7.83 -9.96 -16.84
C GLY A 15 -7.28 -10.85 -17.96
N LEU A 16 -6.30 -11.70 -17.64
CA LEU A 16 -5.63 -12.59 -18.59
C LEU A 16 -6.04 -14.05 -18.33
N ALA A 17 -6.01 -14.86 -19.40
CA ALA A 17 -6.28 -16.30 -19.28
C ALA A 17 -5.16 -17.02 -18.55
N SER A 18 -3.90 -16.59 -18.73
CA SER A 18 -2.73 -17.17 -18.10
C SER A 18 -1.59 -16.15 -18.00
N VAL A 19 -0.67 -16.37 -17.09
CA VAL A 19 0.57 -15.59 -16.95
C VAL A 19 1.74 -16.56 -16.76
N THR A 20 2.93 -16.09 -17.13
CA THR A 20 4.16 -16.87 -17.01
C THR A 20 5.20 -16.11 -16.18
N ALA A 21 6.20 -16.83 -15.66
CA ALA A 21 7.32 -16.23 -14.95
C ALA A 21 8.04 -15.23 -15.83
N GLY A 22 8.40 -14.08 -15.28
CA GLY A 22 9.09 -13.00 -16.01
C GLY A 22 8.18 -12.08 -16.82
N GLN A 23 6.90 -12.40 -16.94
CA GLN A 23 5.93 -11.56 -17.64
C GLN A 23 5.59 -10.32 -16.81
N LEU A 24 5.59 -9.15 -17.44
CA LEU A 24 5.10 -7.92 -16.81
C LEU A 24 3.59 -7.84 -16.99
N VAL A 25 2.88 -7.66 -15.87
CA VAL A 25 1.42 -7.58 -15.88
C VAL A 25 0.93 -6.38 -15.07
N GLU A 26 -0.21 -5.84 -15.46
CA GLU A 26 -0.94 -4.83 -14.68
C GLU A 26 -2.10 -5.51 -13.97
N GLY A 27 -2.01 -5.61 -12.65
CA GLY A 27 -3.05 -6.24 -11.84
C GLY A 27 -3.86 -5.24 -11.05
N ARG A 28 -5.18 -5.44 -10.99
CA ARG A 28 -6.04 -4.67 -10.09
C ARG A 28 -5.78 -5.10 -8.65
N LEU A 29 -5.81 -4.12 -7.75
CA LEU A 29 -5.62 -4.34 -6.33
C LEU A 29 -6.98 -4.42 -5.62
N ASP A 30 -7.13 -5.38 -4.73
CA ASP A 30 -8.31 -5.50 -3.87
C ASP A 30 -8.16 -4.70 -2.59
N LEU A 31 -6.93 -4.66 -2.05
CA LEU A 31 -6.59 -3.95 -0.82
C LEU A 31 -5.12 -3.57 -0.83
N VAL A 32 -4.84 -2.35 -0.43
CA VAL A 32 -3.47 -1.87 -0.18
C VAL A 32 -3.31 -1.68 1.32
N LEU A 33 -2.34 -2.35 1.90
CA LEU A 33 -2.01 -2.26 3.31
C LEU A 33 -0.64 -1.62 3.47
N GLY A 34 -0.57 -0.52 4.20
CA GLY A 34 0.68 0.13 4.54
C GLY A 34 0.93 0.08 6.05
N ASN A 35 2.20 0.07 6.44
CA ASN A 35 2.60 0.19 7.85
C ASN A 35 3.38 1.48 8.10
N ASP A 36 3.78 1.71 9.34
CA ASP A 36 4.50 2.92 9.74
C ASP A 36 5.96 2.95 9.30
N ILE A 37 6.53 1.85 8.80
CA ILE A 37 7.89 1.80 8.27
C ILE A 37 7.91 2.19 6.80
N THR A 38 7.12 1.52 5.98
CA THR A 38 7.18 1.64 4.51
C THR A 38 6.25 2.71 3.95
N THR A 39 5.13 2.98 4.60
CA THR A 39 4.16 3.98 4.14
C THR A 39 4.77 5.38 4.04
N PRO A 40 5.56 5.88 5.01
CA PRO A 40 6.18 7.21 4.87
C PRO A 40 7.10 7.32 3.64
N VAL A 41 7.82 6.27 3.29
CA VAL A 41 8.65 6.24 2.08
C VAL A 41 7.78 6.35 0.83
N ALA A 42 6.71 5.57 0.78
CA ALA A 42 5.75 5.62 -0.32
C ALA A 42 5.08 7.01 -0.45
N ILE A 43 4.71 7.64 0.67
CA ILE A 43 4.14 8.98 0.71
C ILE A 43 5.11 10.00 0.11
N THR A 44 6.39 9.92 0.48
CA THR A 44 7.41 10.81 -0.04
C THR A 44 7.51 10.71 -1.56
N GLU A 45 7.52 9.50 -2.10
CA GLU A 45 7.57 9.28 -3.55
C GLU A 45 6.26 9.71 -4.25
N PHE A 46 5.11 9.48 -3.61
CA PHE A 46 3.82 9.94 -4.07
C PHE A 46 3.78 11.47 -4.23
N ASP A 47 4.26 12.19 -3.22
CA ASP A 47 4.30 13.66 -3.25
C ASP A 47 5.31 14.17 -4.28
N LYS A 48 6.49 13.54 -4.40
CA LYS A 48 7.48 13.88 -5.43
C LYS A 48 6.95 13.71 -6.85
N ALA A 49 6.13 12.69 -7.07
CA ALA A 49 5.52 12.44 -8.37
C ALA A 49 4.39 13.43 -8.70
N GLY A 50 4.02 14.30 -7.78
CA GLY A 50 2.95 15.28 -7.97
C GLY A 50 1.56 14.68 -8.01
N LEU A 51 1.37 13.49 -7.45
CA LEU A 51 0.08 12.83 -7.42
C LEU A 51 -0.85 13.51 -6.42
N THR A 52 -2.10 13.68 -6.79
CA THR A 52 -3.11 14.39 -6.00
C THR A 52 -4.27 13.53 -5.56
N GLN A 53 -4.34 12.29 -6.03
CA GLN A 53 -5.41 11.34 -5.70
C GLN A 53 -4.85 9.95 -5.48
N VAL A 54 -5.50 9.21 -4.58
CA VAL A 54 -5.28 7.77 -4.45
C VAL A 54 -6.28 7.03 -5.37
N PHE A 55 -5.95 5.77 -5.73
CA PHE A 55 -6.80 5.03 -6.69
C PHE A 55 -8.19 4.72 -6.14
N ASP A 56 -8.29 4.38 -4.85
CA ASP A 56 -9.56 4.10 -4.17
C ASP A 56 -9.33 4.14 -2.66
N ARG A 57 -9.83 5.18 -2.00
CA ARG A 57 -9.65 5.38 -0.56
C ARG A 57 -10.25 4.24 0.27
N ASP A 58 -11.28 3.56 -0.23
CA ASP A 58 -11.95 2.49 0.49
C ASP A 58 -11.18 1.17 0.43
N LYS A 59 -10.12 1.11 -0.38
CA LYS A 59 -9.24 -0.05 -0.55
C LYS A 59 -7.84 0.15 0.00
N ILE A 60 -7.63 1.19 0.82
CA ILE A 60 -6.33 1.49 1.42
C ILE A 60 -6.49 1.55 2.93
N ALA A 61 -5.67 0.79 3.63
CA ALA A 61 -5.60 0.81 5.09
C ALA A 61 -4.16 1.02 5.54
N ILE A 62 -3.97 1.82 6.58
CA ILE A 62 -2.67 2.05 7.20
C ILE A 62 -2.72 1.53 8.62
N VAL A 63 -1.71 0.74 9.00
CA VAL A 63 -1.60 0.14 10.33
C VAL A 63 -0.29 0.59 10.96
N LEU A 64 -0.38 1.26 12.11
CA LEU A 64 0.78 1.71 12.87
C LEU A 64 1.15 0.64 13.91
N ASP A 65 1.95 -0.33 13.50
CA ASP A 65 2.20 -1.55 14.28
C ASP A 65 3.67 -1.81 14.62
N HIS A 66 4.63 -1.14 13.96
CA HIS A 66 6.07 -1.38 14.17
C HIS A 66 6.70 -0.36 15.11
N TYR A 67 6.31 0.92 14.99
CA TYR A 67 6.87 2.02 15.77
C TYR A 67 5.96 2.49 16.90
N THR A 68 4.94 1.74 17.25
CA THR A 68 3.98 2.08 18.30
C THR A 68 4.13 1.10 19.47
N PRO A 69 4.36 1.59 20.71
CA PRO A 69 4.60 2.99 21.07
C PRO A 69 5.93 3.52 20.54
N CYS A 70 5.95 4.79 20.13
CA CYS A 70 7.12 5.39 19.48
C CYS A 70 8.28 5.54 20.46
N LYS A 71 9.44 5.01 20.10
CA LYS A 71 10.64 4.99 20.97
C LYS A 71 11.44 6.29 20.90
N ASP A 72 11.27 7.09 19.84
CA ASP A 72 12.02 8.33 19.62
C ASP A 72 11.21 9.30 18.75
N ILE A 73 11.78 10.50 18.56
CA ILE A 73 11.15 11.57 17.78
C ILE A 73 10.99 11.16 16.31
N LYS A 74 11.98 10.49 15.74
CA LYS A 74 11.93 10.06 14.34
C LYS A 74 10.79 9.09 14.08
N ALA A 75 10.60 8.10 14.95
CA ALA A 75 9.49 7.15 14.86
C ALA A 75 8.15 7.87 14.98
N ALA A 76 8.05 8.83 15.91
CA ALA A 76 6.83 9.63 16.06
C ALA A 76 6.52 10.48 14.83
N GLN A 77 7.54 11.05 14.19
CA GLN A 77 7.38 11.83 12.96
C GLN A 77 6.89 10.95 11.79
N LEU A 78 7.41 9.75 11.65
CA LEU A 78 6.97 8.81 10.62
C LEU A 78 5.50 8.39 10.83
N CYS A 79 5.13 8.11 12.07
CA CYS A 79 3.72 7.84 12.40
C CYS A 79 2.83 9.04 12.14
N ALA A 80 3.28 10.25 12.46
CA ALA A 80 2.54 11.47 12.20
C ALA A 80 2.35 11.72 10.69
N GLN A 81 3.37 11.44 9.89
CA GLN A 81 3.29 11.51 8.43
C GLN A 81 2.23 10.55 7.87
N ALA A 82 2.21 9.32 8.35
CA ALA A 82 1.22 8.33 7.95
C ALA A 82 -0.21 8.77 8.35
N ARG A 83 -0.40 9.29 9.56
CA ARG A 83 -1.71 9.82 10.00
C ARG A 83 -2.16 10.99 9.15
N SER A 84 -1.27 11.93 8.87
CA SER A 84 -1.57 13.09 8.04
C SER A 84 -2.02 12.69 6.64
N PHE A 85 -1.35 11.73 6.04
CA PHE A 85 -1.72 11.19 4.74
C PHE A 85 -3.09 10.50 4.79
N ALA A 86 -3.35 9.69 5.80
CA ALA A 86 -4.64 9.03 5.97
C ALA A 86 -5.78 10.05 6.12
N GLN A 87 -5.55 11.13 6.89
CA GLN A 87 -6.55 12.20 7.03
C GLN A 87 -6.77 12.94 5.73
N ARG A 88 -5.70 13.22 4.98
CA ARG A 88 -5.77 13.97 3.71
C ARG A 88 -6.63 13.26 2.67
N PHE A 89 -6.59 11.94 2.62
CA PHE A 89 -7.31 11.14 1.64
C PHE A 89 -8.49 10.35 2.22
N GLY A 90 -8.77 10.46 3.51
CA GLY A 90 -9.86 9.73 4.15
C GLY A 90 -9.63 8.24 4.22
N LEU A 91 -8.38 7.81 4.46
CA LEU A 91 -8.01 6.40 4.52
C LEU A 91 -8.29 5.81 5.90
N SER A 92 -8.51 4.50 5.93
CA SER A 92 -8.59 3.75 7.19
C SER A 92 -7.21 3.73 7.87
N LEU A 93 -7.18 4.01 9.19
CA LEU A 93 -5.97 4.00 9.97
C LEU A 93 -6.21 3.28 11.29
N ILE A 94 -5.35 2.32 11.59
CA ILE A 94 -5.46 1.46 12.77
C ILE A 94 -4.19 1.60 13.60
N HIS A 95 -4.35 1.69 14.91
CA HIS A 95 -3.28 1.62 15.91
C HIS A 95 -3.28 0.27 16.59
N ILE A 96 -2.10 -0.28 16.79
CA ILE A 96 -1.91 -1.50 17.58
C ILE A 96 -1.00 -1.20 18.78
#